data_b7fc4c0ec7872019ffd2a59f5f0ca90a
#
_entry.id   b7fc4c0ec7872019ffd2a59f5f0ca90a
#
_cell.length_a   1.000
_cell.length_b   1.000
_cell.length_c   1.000
_cell.angle_alpha   90.00
_cell.angle_beta   90.00
_cell.angle_gamma   90.00
#
_symmetry.space_group_name_H-M   'P 1'
#
loop_
_entity.id
_entity.type
_entity.pdbx_description
1 polymer ?
#
loop_
_entity_poly.entity_id
_entity_poly.type
_entity_poly.pdbx_seq_one_letter_code
_entity_poly.pdbx_strand_id
1 'polypeptide(L)'
;MKIVTALLFSLSILSCVQAEELQQPENDQNMKNEKIKFSQQAVKENVVASHTIMPLLSPYQVMSGSVIPGTLVTGMNSDLPGTVIGQVSMNVYDSVEGKYLLIPQGTKIIGIYDTKTAFAQSRGHVIWQRLVFPDGRSLILPNMAGADQSGYIGFKDKVKSHYARVIWSALIGAAVTGGVAAATDTDDDGSFRAEAGAQASTNISNATNNIVSKNLNIAPTVIIRPGYKFNIIVDQDLILEPYPEE
;
A
#
# COMPACT_ATOMS: atom_id res chain seq x y z
N MET A 1 19.17 -13.23 -64.98
CA MET A 1 19.61 -13.46 -63.60
C MET A 1 19.47 -12.25 -62.66
N LYS A 2 19.29 -11.03 -63.14
CA LYS A 2 19.09 -9.82 -62.30
C LYS A 2 17.63 -9.51 -61.90
N ILE A 3 16.63 -10.14 -62.52
CA ILE A 3 15.19 -9.89 -62.25
C ILE A 3 14.68 -10.81 -61.13
N VAL A 4 15.25 -12.00 -61.02
CA VAL A 4 14.83 -12.98 -59.96
C VAL A 4 15.34 -12.58 -58.56
N THR A 5 16.50 -11.91 -58.48
CA THR A 5 17.04 -11.41 -57.21
C THR A 5 16.29 -10.18 -56.68
N ALA A 6 15.72 -9.37 -57.56
CA ALA A 6 14.90 -8.24 -57.12
C ALA A 6 13.52 -8.65 -56.59
N LEU A 7 12.94 -9.73 -57.11
CA LEU A 7 11.65 -10.26 -56.64
C LEU A 7 11.77 -10.98 -55.27
N LEU A 8 12.90 -11.64 -55.00
CA LEU A 8 13.16 -12.26 -53.68
C LEU A 8 13.44 -11.22 -52.61
N PHE A 9 14.04 -10.08 -52.94
CA PHE A 9 14.31 -8.99 -52.01
C PHE A 9 13.03 -8.21 -51.66
N SER A 10 12.08 -8.06 -52.59
CA SER A 10 10.79 -7.43 -52.33
C SER A 10 9.87 -8.31 -51.46
N LEU A 11 9.97 -9.63 -51.57
CA LEU A 11 9.18 -10.57 -50.79
C LEU A 11 9.68 -10.68 -49.34
N SER A 12 11.00 -10.49 -49.11
CA SER A 12 11.55 -10.48 -47.74
C SER A 12 11.27 -9.18 -46.98
N ILE A 13 11.08 -8.05 -47.67
CA ILE A 13 10.68 -6.79 -47.04
C ILE A 13 9.19 -6.82 -46.67
N LEU A 14 8.36 -7.48 -47.51
CA LEU A 14 6.94 -7.60 -47.21
C LEU A 14 6.64 -8.53 -46.02
N SER A 15 7.48 -9.55 -45.77
CA SER A 15 7.34 -10.42 -44.60
C SER A 15 7.85 -9.78 -43.30
N CYS A 16 8.73 -8.79 -43.38
CA CYS A 16 9.23 -8.09 -42.22
C CYS A 16 8.29 -6.97 -41.75
N VAL A 17 7.46 -6.42 -42.68
CA VAL A 17 6.47 -5.37 -42.35
C VAL A 17 5.19 -5.96 -41.70
N GLN A 18 4.95 -7.26 -41.83
CA GLN A 18 3.77 -7.93 -41.24
C GLN A 18 4.03 -8.50 -39.83
N ALA A 19 5.25 -8.41 -39.32
CA ALA A 19 5.58 -8.91 -37.96
C ALA A 19 5.65 -7.79 -36.91
N GLU A 20 5.44 -6.55 -37.28
CA GLU A 20 5.43 -5.40 -36.37
C GLU A 20 4.01 -4.81 -36.30
N GLU A 21 3.03 -5.67 -36.08
CA GLU A 21 1.75 -5.27 -35.56
C GLU A 21 1.99 -4.88 -34.11
N LEU A 22 2.30 -3.61 -33.95
CA LEU A 22 2.47 -2.87 -32.72
C LEU A 22 1.44 -3.32 -31.71
N GLN A 23 1.89 -4.01 -30.67
CA GLN A 23 1.21 -4.03 -29.37
C GLN A 23 1.13 -2.58 -28.87
N GLN A 24 0.15 -1.84 -29.38
CA GLN A 24 -0.27 -0.62 -28.68
C GLN A 24 -0.65 -1.06 -27.27
N PRO A 25 -0.12 -0.44 -26.23
CA PRO A 25 -0.65 -0.65 -24.90
C PRO A 25 -2.11 -0.22 -24.98
N GLU A 26 -2.99 -1.20 -24.97
CA GLU A 26 -4.44 -1.02 -24.93
C GLU A 26 -4.71 -0.23 -23.65
N ASN A 27 -4.98 1.05 -23.85
CA ASN A 27 -5.29 1.99 -22.76
C ASN A 27 -6.68 1.63 -22.23
N ASP A 28 -6.76 0.49 -21.53
CA ASP A 28 -7.98 0.01 -20.90
C ASP A 28 -8.24 0.81 -19.62
N GLN A 29 -8.65 2.07 -19.82
CA GLN A 29 -8.98 3.01 -18.74
C GLN A 29 -10.02 2.45 -17.75
N ASN A 30 -10.76 1.42 -18.13
CA ASN A 30 -11.79 0.79 -17.32
C ASN A 30 -11.40 -0.58 -16.77
N MET A 31 -10.15 -1.04 -16.98
CA MET A 31 -9.68 -2.37 -16.57
C MET A 31 -10.60 -3.52 -17.04
N LYS A 32 -11.26 -3.32 -18.18
CA LYS A 32 -12.28 -4.26 -18.70
C LYS A 32 -11.69 -5.64 -18.95
N ASN A 33 -10.49 -5.68 -19.55
CA ASN A 33 -9.81 -6.94 -19.84
C ASN A 33 -9.35 -7.67 -18.56
N GLU A 34 -8.94 -6.93 -17.53
CA GLU A 34 -8.61 -7.51 -16.22
C GLU A 34 -9.84 -8.03 -15.50
N LYS A 35 -10.96 -7.31 -15.57
CA LYS A 35 -12.25 -7.77 -15.01
C LYS A 35 -12.75 -9.02 -15.72
N ILE A 36 -12.60 -9.11 -17.04
CA ILE A 36 -12.96 -10.32 -17.81
C ILE A 36 -12.04 -11.49 -17.43
N LYS A 37 -10.73 -11.29 -17.33
CA LYS A 37 -9.79 -12.32 -16.86
C LYS A 37 -10.13 -12.79 -15.45
N PHE A 38 -10.44 -11.85 -14.54
CA PHE A 38 -10.88 -12.18 -13.19
C PHE A 38 -12.16 -13.01 -13.19
N SER A 39 -13.17 -12.64 -13.99
CA SER A 39 -14.43 -13.40 -14.07
C SER A 39 -14.23 -14.79 -14.69
N GLN A 40 -13.34 -14.93 -15.68
CA GLN A 40 -12.99 -16.22 -16.27
C GLN A 40 -12.22 -17.12 -15.30
N GLN A 41 -11.35 -16.56 -14.45
CA GLN A 41 -10.69 -17.30 -13.36
C GLN A 41 -11.68 -17.78 -12.29
N ALA A 42 -12.78 -17.06 -12.11
CA ALA A 42 -13.82 -17.42 -11.14
C ALA A 42 -14.77 -18.54 -11.62
N VAL A 43 -14.83 -18.80 -12.93
CA VAL A 43 -15.64 -19.90 -13.49
C VAL A 43 -14.88 -21.21 -13.29
N LYS A 44 -15.21 -21.94 -12.23
CA LYS A 44 -14.75 -23.32 -12.03
C LYS A 44 -15.73 -24.24 -12.72
N GLU A 45 -15.24 -25.07 -13.65
CA GLU A 45 -16.04 -26.08 -14.38
C GLU A 45 -16.65 -27.16 -13.46
N ASN A 46 -16.11 -27.33 -12.25
CA ASN A 46 -16.61 -28.33 -11.31
C ASN A 46 -17.75 -27.77 -10.46
N VAL A 47 -18.95 -28.23 -10.72
CA VAL A 47 -20.17 -27.92 -9.94
C VAL A 47 -20.06 -28.42 -8.50
N VAL A 48 -19.30 -29.50 -8.29
CA VAL A 48 -19.05 -30.08 -6.96
C VAL A 48 -17.69 -29.61 -6.45
N ALA A 49 -17.67 -28.96 -5.27
CA ALA A 49 -16.42 -28.58 -4.62
C ALA A 49 -15.59 -29.84 -4.33
N SER A 50 -14.31 -29.83 -4.75
CA SER A 50 -13.39 -30.96 -4.54
C SER A 50 -12.97 -31.13 -3.07
N HIS A 51 -13.34 -30.18 -2.20
CA HIS A 51 -12.96 -30.16 -0.80
C HIS A 51 -14.13 -30.62 0.06
N THR A 52 -13.88 -31.60 0.89
CA THR A 52 -14.81 -32.10 1.92
C THR A 52 -14.67 -31.25 3.20
N ILE A 53 -15.68 -31.36 4.07
CA ILE A 53 -15.63 -30.76 5.39
C ILE A 53 -14.44 -31.34 6.15
N MET A 54 -13.54 -30.47 6.64
CA MET A 54 -12.45 -30.86 7.52
C MET A 54 -13.01 -31.07 8.93
N PRO A 55 -12.70 -32.21 9.58
CA PRO A 55 -13.06 -32.40 10.98
C PRO A 55 -12.29 -31.46 11.89
N LEU A 56 -12.83 -31.18 13.04
CA LEU A 56 -12.16 -30.42 14.10
C LEU A 56 -10.87 -31.12 14.52
N LEU A 57 -9.74 -30.41 14.47
CA LEU A 57 -8.43 -30.97 14.81
C LEU A 57 -8.20 -31.00 16.33
N SER A 58 -8.71 -30.02 17.05
CA SER A 58 -8.57 -29.88 18.49
C SER A 58 -9.75 -29.08 19.06
N PRO A 59 -10.24 -29.42 20.27
CA PRO A 59 -11.19 -28.54 20.96
C PRO A 59 -10.54 -27.22 21.43
N TYR A 60 -9.21 -27.14 21.46
CA TYR A 60 -8.44 -25.99 21.92
C TYR A 60 -7.89 -25.21 20.74
N GLN A 61 -8.78 -24.72 19.89
CA GLN A 61 -8.35 -23.96 18.71
C GLN A 61 -9.08 -22.63 18.57
N VAL A 62 -8.34 -21.64 18.10
CA VAL A 62 -8.89 -20.38 17.58
C VAL A 62 -8.96 -20.53 16.07
N MET A 63 -10.18 -20.63 15.56
CA MET A 63 -10.43 -20.85 14.14
C MET A 63 -10.11 -19.64 13.29
N SER A 64 -9.72 -19.87 12.06
CA SER A 64 -9.63 -18.86 11.01
C SER A 64 -10.94 -18.07 10.91
N GLY A 65 -10.83 -16.75 10.72
CA GLY A 65 -11.97 -15.82 10.78
C GLY A 65 -12.25 -15.26 12.19
N SER A 66 -11.61 -15.81 13.22
CA SER A 66 -11.68 -15.24 14.57
C SER A 66 -10.87 -13.96 14.70
N VAL A 67 -11.13 -13.19 15.74
CA VAL A 67 -10.49 -11.91 15.97
C VAL A 67 -9.84 -11.89 17.36
N ILE A 68 -8.57 -11.48 17.44
CA ILE A 68 -7.86 -11.27 18.69
C ILE A 68 -7.76 -9.76 18.93
N PRO A 69 -8.50 -9.20 19.91
CA PRO A 69 -8.48 -7.77 20.18
C PRO A 69 -7.24 -7.36 20.95
N GLY A 70 -6.63 -6.26 20.55
CA GLY A 70 -5.40 -5.74 21.16
C GLY A 70 -5.34 -4.23 21.25
N THR A 71 -4.37 -3.76 22.01
CA THR A 71 -4.05 -2.34 22.16
C THR A 71 -2.54 -2.14 21.96
N LEU A 72 -2.15 -1.13 21.18
CA LEU A 72 -0.75 -0.79 20.96
C LEU A 72 -0.12 -0.24 22.25
N VAL A 73 1.00 -0.81 22.64
CA VAL A 73 1.87 -0.32 23.71
C VAL A 73 2.85 0.70 23.16
N THR A 74 3.47 0.40 22.01
CA THR A 74 4.39 1.31 21.31
C THR A 74 3.65 2.11 20.24
N GLY A 75 4.15 3.30 19.93
CA GLY A 75 3.70 4.04 18.74
C GLY A 75 4.34 3.50 17.47
N MET A 76 3.78 3.88 16.34
CA MET A 76 4.29 3.58 15.00
C MET A 76 4.43 4.88 14.22
N ASN A 77 5.54 5.05 13.50
CA ASN A 77 5.78 6.16 12.58
C ASN A 77 6.34 5.62 11.26
N SER A 78 5.64 5.84 10.16
CA SER A 78 6.02 5.30 8.85
C SER A 78 7.29 5.92 8.24
N ASP A 79 7.93 6.89 8.89
CA ASP A 79 9.20 7.44 8.43
C ASP A 79 10.34 6.41 8.52
N LEU A 80 10.27 5.49 9.49
CA LEU A 80 11.26 4.43 9.68
C LEU A 80 10.57 3.10 9.99
N PRO A 81 11.02 1.98 9.37
CA PRO A 81 10.50 0.66 9.71
C PRO A 81 10.91 0.27 11.13
N GLY A 82 10.09 -0.55 11.77
CA GLY A 82 10.41 -0.96 13.12
C GLY A 82 9.51 -2.07 13.65
N THR A 83 9.83 -2.46 14.87
CA THR A 83 9.02 -3.41 15.64
C THR A 83 7.94 -2.65 16.38
N VAL A 84 6.74 -3.21 16.36
CA VAL A 84 5.60 -2.72 17.13
C VAL A 84 5.20 -3.75 18.17
N ILE A 85 4.87 -3.27 19.36
CA ILE A 85 4.42 -4.10 20.48
C ILE A 85 2.99 -3.70 20.80
N GLY A 86 2.13 -4.70 20.84
CA GLY A 86 0.76 -4.61 21.33
C GLY A 86 0.55 -5.52 22.54
N GLN A 87 -0.63 -5.43 23.09
CA GLN A 87 -1.08 -6.27 24.21
C GLN A 87 -2.52 -6.70 23.95
N VAL A 88 -2.83 -7.96 24.18
CA VAL A 88 -4.20 -8.49 24.12
C VAL A 88 -5.05 -7.80 25.18
N SER A 89 -6.17 -7.23 24.75
CA SER A 89 -7.02 -6.39 25.60
C SER A 89 -8.18 -7.15 26.27
N MET A 90 -8.52 -8.33 25.77
CA MET A 90 -9.58 -9.20 26.31
C MET A 90 -9.18 -10.65 26.17
N ASN A 91 -9.67 -11.51 27.08
CA ASN A 91 -9.48 -12.94 27.00
C ASN A 91 -10.04 -13.51 25.70
N VAL A 92 -9.28 -14.41 25.04
CA VAL A 92 -9.71 -15.13 23.86
C VAL A 92 -9.89 -16.60 24.21
N TYR A 93 -11.11 -17.07 24.00
CA TYR A 93 -11.52 -18.45 24.27
C TYR A 93 -11.50 -19.26 22.98
N ASP A 94 -11.65 -20.58 23.11
CA ASP A 94 -11.80 -21.47 21.98
C ASP A 94 -12.99 -21.07 21.10
N SER A 95 -12.85 -21.26 19.80
CA SER A 95 -13.90 -20.86 18.85
C SER A 95 -15.05 -21.86 18.75
N VAL A 96 -14.95 -23.03 19.39
CA VAL A 96 -15.91 -24.13 19.28
C VAL A 96 -16.98 -24.03 20.35
N GLU A 97 -16.57 -24.06 21.60
CA GLU A 97 -17.47 -24.03 22.77
C GLU A 97 -17.42 -22.71 23.53
N GLY A 98 -16.35 -21.91 23.34
CA GLY A 98 -16.14 -20.68 24.08
C GLY A 98 -15.82 -20.90 25.56
N LYS A 99 -15.31 -22.07 25.90
CA LYS A 99 -15.14 -22.51 27.30
C LYS A 99 -13.71 -22.41 27.77
N TYR A 100 -12.76 -22.75 26.94
CA TYR A 100 -11.36 -22.85 27.31
C TYR A 100 -10.62 -21.53 27.01
N LEU A 101 -10.03 -20.94 28.04
CA LEU A 101 -9.18 -19.76 27.85
C LEU A 101 -7.90 -20.17 27.10
N LEU A 102 -7.69 -19.62 25.92
CA LEU A 102 -6.54 -19.94 25.07
C LEU A 102 -5.51 -18.81 25.08
N ILE A 103 -5.95 -17.55 24.99
CA ILE A 103 -5.06 -16.39 25.00
C ILE A 103 -5.57 -15.43 26.07
N PRO A 104 -4.88 -15.34 27.23
CA PRO A 104 -5.31 -14.44 28.28
C PRO A 104 -5.07 -12.98 27.94
N GLN A 105 -5.85 -12.12 28.51
CA GLN A 105 -5.60 -10.69 28.55
C GLN A 105 -4.21 -10.42 29.11
N GLY A 106 -3.50 -9.43 28.58
CA GLY A 106 -2.14 -9.13 29.01
C GLY A 106 -1.05 -9.82 28.17
N THR A 107 -1.40 -10.80 27.33
CA THR A 107 -0.47 -11.42 26.37
C THR A 107 0.14 -10.34 25.47
N LYS A 108 1.47 -10.31 25.36
CA LYS A 108 2.18 -9.37 24.50
C LYS A 108 2.15 -9.85 23.04
N ILE A 109 1.99 -8.92 22.15
CA ILE A 109 1.96 -9.15 20.70
C ILE A 109 3.12 -8.41 20.09
N ILE A 110 3.94 -9.10 19.31
CA ILE A 110 5.10 -8.52 18.63
C ILE A 110 4.87 -8.61 17.14
N GLY A 111 5.05 -7.49 16.45
CA GLY A 111 4.89 -7.39 15.02
C GLY A 111 5.89 -6.41 14.40
N ILE A 112 5.82 -6.32 13.10
CA ILE A 112 6.56 -5.36 12.28
C ILE A 112 5.58 -4.52 11.47
N TYR A 113 5.98 -3.31 11.17
CA TYR A 113 5.21 -2.44 10.29
C TYR A 113 6.04 -1.99 9.10
N ASP A 114 5.37 -1.82 7.96
CA ASP A 114 5.98 -1.35 6.72
C ASP A 114 5.92 0.18 6.62
N THR A 115 6.98 0.75 6.08
CA THR A 115 7.13 2.18 5.81
C THR A 115 6.85 2.54 4.35
N LYS A 116 6.67 1.54 3.48
CA LYS A 116 6.38 1.78 2.07
C LYS A 116 4.95 2.28 1.91
N THR A 117 4.75 3.56 2.22
CA THR A 117 3.48 4.24 1.96
C THR A 117 3.48 4.78 0.54
N ALA A 118 2.50 4.37 -0.26
CA ALA A 118 2.26 4.96 -1.57
C ALA A 118 1.68 6.37 -1.43
N PHE A 119 1.79 7.18 -2.48
CA PHE A 119 1.12 8.49 -2.54
C PHE A 119 -0.38 8.32 -2.25
N ALA A 120 -0.93 9.18 -1.41
CA ALA A 120 -2.32 9.14 -0.92
C ALA A 120 -2.69 7.97 0.02
N GLN A 121 -1.77 7.06 0.37
CA GLN A 121 -2.03 6.03 1.36
C GLN A 121 -2.14 6.67 2.75
N SER A 122 -3.23 6.35 3.47
CA SER A 122 -3.51 6.88 4.81
C SER A 122 -3.50 5.83 5.91
N ARG A 123 -3.17 4.57 5.58
CA ARG A 123 -3.17 3.44 6.51
C ARG A 123 -1.78 2.80 6.57
N GLY A 124 -1.30 2.55 7.79
CA GLY A 124 -0.08 1.78 8.03
C GLY A 124 -0.39 0.30 8.09
N HIS A 125 0.41 -0.52 7.40
CA HIS A 125 0.27 -1.96 7.43
C HIS A 125 1.10 -2.56 8.57
N VAL A 126 0.48 -3.44 9.36
CA VAL A 126 1.13 -4.13 10.48
C VAL A 126 0.93 -5.63 10.30
N ILE A 127 2.00 -6.37 10.50
CA ILE A 127 2.04 -7.82 10.45
C ILE A 127 2.46 -8.33 11.83
N TRP A 128 1.63 -9.15 12.43
CA TRP A 128 1.88 -9.74 13.72
C TRP A 128 2.59 -11.09 13.56
N GLN A 129 3.67 -11.28 14.32
CA GLN A 129 4.56 -12.42 14.15
C GLN A 129 4.69 -13.30 15.39
N ARG A 130 4.42 -12.76 16.57
CA ARG A 130 4.61 -13.52 17.81
C ARG A 130 3.65 -13.06 18.91
N LEU A 131 3.11 -14.02 19.64
CA LEU A 131 2.50 -13.83 20.96
C LEU A 131 3.48 -14.27 22.04
N VAL A 132 3.51 -13.54 23.14
CA VAL A 132 4.26 -13.90 24.37
C VAL A 132 3.28 -13.85 25.52
N PHE A 133 3.00 -15.00 26.05
CA PHE A 133 2.05 -15.19 27.16
C PHE A 133 2.62 -14.66 28.49
N PRO A 134 1.76 -14.36 29.48
CA PRO A 134 2.22 -13.89 30.80
C PRO A 134 3.12 -14.89 31.53
N ASP A 135 2.92 -16.19 31.31
CA ASP A 135 3.73 -17.29 31.87
C ASP A 135 5.09 -17.49 31.16
N GLY A 136 5.41 -16.68 30.15
CA GLY A 136 6.66 -16.75 29.40
C GLY A 136 6.63 -17.69 28.18
N ARG A 137 5.58 -18.48 27.97
CA ARG A 137 5.40 -19.24 26.72
C ARG A 137 5.29 -18.29 25.55
N SER A 138 5.66 -18.71 24.36
CA SER A 138 5.50 -17.91 23.16
C SER A 138 5.00 -18.73 21.98
N LEU A 139 4.19 -18.10 21.13
CA LEU A 139 3.66 -18.66 19.91
C LEU A 139 4.11 -17.80 18.72
N ILE A 140 4.60 -18.43 17.68
CA ILE A 140 4.90 -17.78 16.41
C ILE A 140 3.60 -17.72 15.60
N LEU A 141 3.24 -16.52 15.14
CA LEU A 141 2.08 -16.32 14.28
C LEU A 141 2.50 -16.38 12.81
N PRO A 142 1.67 -16.92 11.93
CA PRO A 142 1.95 -16.97 10.49
C PRO A 142 1.72 -15.61 9.79
N ASN A 143 2.41 -14.54 10.26
CA ASN A 143 2.32 -13.20 9.67
C ASN A 143 0.89 -12.62 9.56
N MET A 144 0.13 -12.68 10.62
CA MET A 144 -1.26 -12.24 10.65
C MET A 144 -1.42 -10.74 10.50
N ALA A 145 -2.41 -10.32 9.70
CA ALA A 145 -2.68 -8.92 9.45
C ALA A 145 -3.35 -8.23 10.64
N GLY A 146 -2.91 -7.00 10.91
CA GLY A 146 -3.60 -6.11 11.84
C GLY A 146 -4.74 -5.35 11.14
N ALA A 147 -5.88 -5.24 11.80
CA ALA A 147 -7.02 -4.46 11.37
C ALA A 147 -7.39 -3.40 12.43
N ASP A 148 -8.09 -2.35 12.03
CA ASP A 148 -8.65 -1.39 12.96
C ASP A 148 -9.90 -1.94 13.66
N GLN A 149 -10.45 -1.19 14.61
CA GLN A 149 -11.69 -1.58 15.32
C GLN A 149 -12.90 -1.75 14.39
N SER A 150 -12.89 -1.12 13.22
CA SER A 150 -13.95 -1.21 12.22
C SER A 150 -13.79 -2.42 11.29
N GLY A 151 -12.72 -3.22 11.46
CA GLY A 151 -12.42 -4.39 10.64
C GLY A 151 -11.66 -4.11 9.35
N TYR A 152 -11.26 -2.88 9.09
CA TYR A 152 -10.43 -2.58 7.92
C TYR A 152 -8.96 -2.93 8.17
N ILE A 153 -8.33 -3.62 7.24
CA ILE A 153 -6.91 -3.96 7.30
C ILE A 153 -6.05 -2.69 7.37
N GLY A 154 -5.03 -2.74 8.22
CA GLY A 154 -4.13 -1.62 8.50
C GLY A 154 -4.70 -0.60 9.48
N PHE A 155 -3.82 0.24 10.01
CA PHE A 155 -4.12 1.20 11.06
C PHE A 155 -4.18 2.62 10.52
N LYS A 156 -5.12 3.42 11.01
CA LYS A 156 -5.28 4.83 10.66
C LYS A 156 -5.50 5.64 11.92
N ASP A 157 -4.61 6.60 12.19
CA ASP A 157 -4.78 7.57 13.28
C ASP A 157 -4.45 8.96 12.75
N LYS A 158 -3.20 9.40 12.80
CA LYS A 158 -2.77 10.71 12.30
C LYS A 158 -1.98 10.56 11.02
N VAL A 159 -2.35 11.33 10.00
CA VAL A 159 -1.63 11.39 8.73
C VAL A 159 -1.08 12.80 8.57
N LYS A 160 0.23 12.93 8.52
CA LYS A 160 0.89 14.20 8.17
C LYS A 160 1.04 14.25 6.65
N SER A 161 0.16 14.99 6.01
CA SER A 161 0.25 15.31 4.59
C SER A 161 1.02 16.62 4.41
N HIS A 162 2.01 16.62 3.53
CA HIS A 162 2.84 17.80 3.25
C HIS A 162 2.21 18.72 2.18
N TYR A 163 0.88 18.64 1.97
CA TYR A 163 0.18 19.40 0.93
C TYR A 163 0.37 20.92 1.06
N ALA A 164 0.45 21.46 2.28
CA ALA A 164 0.69 22.88 2.48
C ALA A 164 2.02 23.32 1.84
N ARG A 165 3.07 22.48 1.93
CA ARG A 165 4.37 22.77 1.31
C ARG A 165 4.27 22.82 -0.21
N VAL A 166 3.49 21.89 -0.81
CA VAL A 166 3.25 21.85 -2.26
C VAL A 166 2.52 23.11 -2.72
N ILE A 167 1.45 23.48 -1.99
CA ILE A 167 0.64 24.67 -2.32
C ILE A 167 1.49 25.94 -2.20
N TRP A 168 2.26 26.09 -1.12
CA TRP A 168 3.14 27.27 -0.94
C TRP A 168 4.25 27.32 -2.00
N SER A 169 4.85 26.19 -2.38
CA SER A 169 5.86 26.17 -3.44
C SER A 169 5.28 26.56 -4.80
N ALA A 170 4.06 26.14 -5.11
CA ALA A 170 3.35 26.52 -6.32
C ALA A 170 2.98 28.02 -6.35
N LEU A 171 2.52 28.55 -5.21
CA LEU A 171 2.19 29.97 -5.07
C LEU A 171 3.43 30.88 -5.22
N ILE A 172 4.54 30.52 -4.57
CA ILE A 172 5.81 31.23 -4.71
C ILE A 172 6.28 31.20 -6.16
N GLY A 173 6.23 30.03 -6.82
CA GLY A 173 6.59 29.90 -8.23
C GLY A 173 5.72 30.78 -9.11
N ALA A 174 4.41 30.80 -8.91
CA ALA A 174 3.49 31.64 -9.67
C ALA A 174 3.74 33.14 -9.45
N ALA A 175 4.01 33.58 -8.21
CA ALA A 175 4.30 34.95 -7.87
C ALA A 175 5.61 35.45 -8.52
N VAL A 176 6.65 34.61 -8.52
CA VAL A 176 7.94 34.94 -9.15
C VAL A 176 7.79 35.00 -10.67
N THR A 177 7.10 34.03 -11.27
CA THR A 177 6.89 34.01 -12.74
C THR A 177 6.01 35.18 -13.18
N GLY A 178 4.93 35.47 -12.47
CA GLY A 178 4.04 36.61 -12.75
C GLY A 178 4.75 37.95 -12.52
N GLY A 179 5.58 38.07 -11.48
CA GLY A 179 6.36 39.28 -11.20
C GLY A 179 7.40 39.57 -12.29
N VAL A 180 8.08 38.54 -12.80
CA VAL A 180 9.03 38.69 -13.93
C VAL A 180 8.29 39.10 -15.22
N ALA A 181 7.14 38.47 -15.51
CA ALA A 181 6.32 38.84 -16.68
C ALA A 181 5.85 40.31 -16.62
N ALA A 182 5.38 40.76 -15.45
CA ALA A 182 4.94 42.15 -15.25
C ALA A 182 6.10 43.17 -15.33
N ALA A 183 7.33 42.78 -14.95
CA ALA A 183 8.50 43.63 -15.01
C ALA A 183 9.09 43.76 -16.44
N THR A 184 8.73 42.86 -17.37
CA THR A 184 9.20 42.87 -18.75
C THR A 184 8.23 43.59 -19.70
N ASP A 185 7.04 44.02 -19.25
CA ASP A 185 5.98 44.64 -20.04
C ASP A 185 6.09 46.18 -20.09
N THR A 186 7.27 46.76 -19.83
CA THR A 186 7.50 48.19 -19.96
C THR A 186 8.15 48.52 -21.32
N ASP A 187 7.38 49.25 -22.13
CA ASP A 187 7.79 49.82 -23.40
C ASP A 187 9.09 50.67 -23.26
N ASP A 188 10.18 50.20 -23.76
CA ASP A 188 11.22 50.85 -24.53
C ASP A 188 12.54 50.04 -24.49
N ASP A 189 13.20 49.93 -25.69
CA ASP A 189 14.47 49.19 -25.90
C ASP A 189 14.48 47.68 -25.55
N GLY A 190 13.61 46.98 -26.20
CA GLY A 190 12.93 45.75 -25.89
C GLY A 190 13.63 44.43 -26.14
N SER A 191 14.67 44.28 -26.95
CA SER A 191 15.05 42.91 -27.36
C SER A 191 15.83 42.14 -26.27
N PHE A 192 16.81 42.74 -25.66
CA PHE A 192 17.66 42.05 -24.64
C PHE A 192 16.94 41.83 -23.31
N ARG A 193 16.13 42.79 -22.86
CA ARG A 193 15.36 42.65 -21.59
C ARG A 193 14.23 41.66 -21.74
N ALA A 194 13.52 41.66 -22.87
CA ALA A 194 12.45 40.69 -23.13
C ALA A 194 13.01 39.27 -23.24
N GLU A 195 14.16 39.10 -23.91
CA GLU A 195 14.80 37.79 -24.06
C GLU A 195 15.40 37.28 -22.74
N ALA A 196 16.04 38.14 -21.95
CA ALA A 196 16.51 37.82 -20.62
C ALA A 196 15.35 37.49 -19.65
N GLY A 197 14.24 38.23 -19.74
CA GLY A 197 13.03 37.97 -18.95
C GLY A 197 12.36 36.65 -19.35
N ALA A 198 12.28 36.32 -20.62
CA ALA A 198 11.75 35.06 -21.11
C ALA A 198 12.62 33.86 -20.67
N GLN A 199 13.94 34.00 -20.75
CA GLN A 199 14.89 33.00 -20.27
C GLN A 199 14.77 32.79 -18.76
N ALA A 200 14.73 33.88 -17.99
CA ALA A 200 14.54 33.82 -16.53
C ALA A 200 13.19 33.17 -16.16
N SER A 201 12.11 33.52 -16.83
CA SER A 201 10.79 32.94 -16.66
C SER A 201 10.78 31.43 -16.94
N THR A 202 11.44 31.01 -18.01
CA THR A 202 11.56 29.58 -18.38
C THR A 202 12.37 28.81 -17.34
N ASN A 203 13.50 29.37 -16.89
CA ASN A 203 14.34 28.73 -15.87
C ASN A 203 13.61 28.61 -14.51
N ILE A 204 12.87 29.65 -14.12
CA ILE A 204 12.05 29.65 -12.91
C ILE A 204 10.91 28.64 -13.02
N SER A 205 10.23 28.57 -14.18
CA SER A 205 9.17 27.60 -14.42
C SER A 205 9.70 26.16 -14.35
N ASN A 206 10.86 25.91 -14.93
CA ASN A 206 11.51 24.58 -14.84
C ASN A 206 11.94 24.25 -13.42
N ALA A 207 12.49 25.19 -12.67
CA ALA A 207 12.85 25.01 -11.27
C ALA A 207 11.60 24.75 -10.40
N THR A 208 10.52 25.50 -10.63
CA THR A 208 9.25 25.32 -9.93
C THR A 208 8.62 23.96 -10.24
N ASN A 209 8.59 23.54 -11.52
CA ASN A 209 8.10 22.24 -11.92
C ASN A 209 8.92 21.10 -11.26
N ASN A 210 10.24 21.24 -11.18
CA ASN A 210 11.10 20.29 -10.50
C ASN A 210 10.83 20.23 -8.99
N ILE A 211 10.61 21.37 -8.35
CA ILE A 211 10.28 21.44 -6.92
C ILE A 211 8.89 20.81 -6.66
N VAL A 212 7.89 21.16 -7.48
CA VAL A 212 6.54 20.59 -7.37
C VAL A 212 6.58 19.09 -7.58
N SER A 213 7.26 18.61 -8.62
CA SER A 213 7.38 17.17 -8.92
C SER A 213 8.07 16.41 -7.78
N LYS A 214 9.14 16.96 -7.20
CA LYS A 214 9.81 16.36 -6.03
C LYS A 214 8.91 16.34 -4.80
N ASN A 215 8.14 17.39 -4.56
CA ASN A 215 7.22 17.48 -3.44
C ASN A 215 5.99 16.57 -3.58
N LEU A 216 5.53 16.32 -4.81
CA LEU A 216 4.45 15.36 -5.09
C LEU A 216 4.88 13.91 -4.84
N ASN A 217 6.17 13.61 -4.93
CA ASN A 217 6.71 12.28 -4.66
C ASN A 217 6.97 12.00 -3.17
N ILE A 218 6.74 12.98 -2.28
CA ILE A 218 6.89 12.75 -0.83
C ILE A 218 5.66 12.00 -0.33
N ALA A 219 5.86 10.75 0.12
CA ALA A 219 4.82 9.95 0.73
C ALA A 219 4.32 10.60 2.04
N PRO A 220 3.03 10.51 2.35
CA PRO A 220 2.50 10.99 3.63
C PRO A 220 3.04 10.13 4.78
N THR A 221 3.34 10.77 5.91
CA THR A 221 3.73 10.08 7.14
C THR A 221 2.48 9.65 7.92
N VAL A 222 2.36 8.35 8.16
CA VAL A 222 1.31 7.77 9.01
C VAL A 222 1.85 7.58 10.42
N ILE A 223 1.21 8.20 11.40
CA ILE A 223 1.57 8.10 12.82
C ILE A 223 0.41 7.45 13.56
N ILE A 224 0.69 6.32 14.20
CA ILE A 224 -0.26 5.64 15.10
C ILE A 224 0.25 5.79 16.51
N ARG A 225 -0.58 6.31 17.40
CA ARG A 225 -0.19 6.60 18.78
C ARG A 225 -0.29 5.36 19.67
N PRO A 226 0.49 5.28 20.75
CA PRO A 226 0.27 4.30 21.80
C PRO A 226 -1.17 4.37 22.30
N GLY A 227 -1.71 3.23 22.74
CA GLY A 227 -3.12 3.12 23.15
C GLY A 227 -4.12 2.92 22.01
N TYR A 228 -3.66 2.86 20.76
CA TYR A 228 -4.53 2.57 19.61
C TYR A 228 -5.07 1.14 19.72
N LYS A 229 -6.40 1.00 19.64
CA LYS A 229 -7.07 -0.30 19.69
C LYS A 229 -7.12 -0.91 18.31
N PHE A 230 -6.79 -2.19 18.23
CA PHE A 230 -6.74 -2.93 16.97
C PHE A 230 -7.26 -4.35 17.15
N ASN A 231 -7.45 -5.02 16.05
CA ASN A 231 -7.80 -6.42 15.96
C ASN A 231 -6.74 -7.15 15.13
N ILE A 232 -6.41 -8.38 15.52
CA ILE A 232 -5.68 -9.32 14.69
C ILE A 232 -6.70 -10.23 14.02
N ILE A 233 -6.66 -10.33 12.71
CA ILE A 233 -7.50 -11.26 11.97
C ILE A 233 -6.75 -12.59 11.89
N VAL A 234 -7.35 -13.62 12.43
CA VAL A 234 -6.82 -14.98 12.39
C VAL A 234 -7.13 -15.55 11.00
N ASP A 235 -6.12 -15.76 10.19
CA ASP A 235 -6.23 -16.28 8.82
C ASP A 235 -5.97 -17.80 8.73
N GLN A 236 -5.37 -18.38 9.75
CA GLN A 236 -5.10 -19.82 9.87
C GLN A 236 -5.47 -20.31 11.27
N ASP A 237 -5.97 -21.52 11.35
CA ASP A 237 -6.34 -22.14 12.64
C ASP A 237 -5.15 -22.22 13.57
N LEU A 238 -5.29 -21.66 14.79
CA LEU A 238 -4.31 -21.74 15.85
C LEU A 238 -4.70 -22.84 16.83
N ILE A 239 -3.92 -23.90 16.89
CA ILE A 239 -4.08 -24.96 17.88
C ILE A 239 -3.20 -24.59 19.08
N LEU A 240 -3.84 -24.42 20.22
CA LEU A 240 -3.22 -23.94 21.44
C LEU A 240 -3.42 -24.95 22.58
N GLU A 241 -2.72 -24.71 23.67
CA GLU A 241 -3.00 -25.38 24.93
C GLU A 241 -3.84 -24.45 25.83
N PRO A 242 -4.79 -24.98 26.60
CA PRO A 242 -5.54 -24.17 27.55
C PRO A 242 -4.60 -23.40 28.48
N TYR A 243 -4.90 -22.12 28.67
CA TYR A 243 -4.18 -21.34 29.68
C TYR A 243 -4.70 -21.69 31.05
N PRO A 244 -3.84 -22.05 32.03
CA PRO A 244 -4.29 -22.34 33.38
C PRO A 244 -4.96 -21.12 33.97
N GLU A 245 -6.20 -21.29 34.42
CA GLU A 245 -6.88 -20.28 35.23
C GLU A 245 -6.31 -20.40 36.67
N GLU A 246 -5.76 -19.30 37.20
CA GLU A 246 -5.33 -19.18 38.58
C GLU A 246 -6.53 -19.05 39.54
#